data_c4aa3b07b21588810df8d0bbd93ad9ff
#
_entry.id   c4aa3b07b21588810df8d0bbd93ad9ff
#
_cell.length_a   1.000
_cell.length_b   1.000
_cell.length_c   1.000
_cell.angle_alpha   90.00
_cell.angle_beta   90.00
_cell.angle_gamma   90.00
#
_symmetry.space_group_name_H-M   'P 1'
#
loop_
_entity.id
_entity.type
_entity.pdbx_description
1 polymer ?
#
loop_
_entity_poly.entity_id
_entity_poly.type
_entity_poly.pdbx_seq_one_letter_code
_entity_poly.pdbx_strand_id
1 'polypeptide(L)'
;MELRHMLLWVYSLSSTPWAMNFWASGRVALCLSGRTNFSNFPNNFFNFCIKKKEITKMKENNKIAGSVKAIAFDADDTLWALQNYFEDVEDEYCDLLSEYGSKEEISASLFETESGNMEDLGYGVKAFTISLVENAVKVSQGEVSAKLIGRIVELGKTLLRLDARPLEGVEETLARLRQTRHYKLAVFTKGELQDQENKLWRSGLQRFFDVVSIVSDKTPEAYRRLCRELEVKPEELVMVGNSFKSDIVPALKIGASAVHIPFHTTWAHEKTEEFAHERLRRISRFEEIMDIL
;
A
#
# COMPACT_ATOMS: atom_id res chain seq x y z
N MET A 1 32.44 -14.69 21.01
CA MET A 1 33.58 -14.55 20.05
C MET A 1 33.14 -13.52 19.04
N GLU A 2 33.71 -12.31 19.09
CA GLU A 2 33.27 -11.13 18.40
C GLU A 2 33.40 -11.22 16.86
N LEU A 3 32.50 -10.58 16.14
CA LEU A 3 32.45 -10.50 14.66
C LEU A 3 33.82 -10.16 14.02
N ARG A 4 34.69 -9.46 14.73
CA ARG A 4 36.05 -9.11 14.28
C ARG A 4 36.97 -10.34 14.09
N HIS A 5 36.87 -11.36 14.92
CA HIS A 5 37.66 -12.58 14.79
C HIS A 5 37.17 -13.48 13.64
N MET A 6 35.88 -13.39 13.32
CA MET A 6 35.28 -14.16 12.20
C MET A 6 35.67 -13.58 10.83
N LEU A 7 35.79 -12.25 10.72
CA LEU A 7 36.27 -11.57 9.50
C LEU A 7 37.75 -11.84 9.21
N LEU A 8 38.56 -11.90 10.24
CA LEU A 8 39.99 -12.26 10.11
C LEU A 8 40.19 -13.70 9.65
N TRP A 9 39.35 -14.62 10.04
CA TRP A 9 39.41 -16.02 9.61
C TRP A 9 38.98 -16.19 8.13
N VAL A 10 37.98 -15.46 7.67
CA VAL A 10 37.56 -15.41 6.26
C VAL A 10 38.64 -14.77 5.38
N TYR A 11 39.35 -13.75 5.89
CA TYR A 11 40.45 -13.11 5.19
C TYR A 11 41.67 -14.02 5.08
N SER A 12 41.96 -14.87 6.07
CA SER A 12 43.05 -15.84 6.05
C SER A 12 42.83 -16.97 5.03
N LEU A 13 41.58 -17.32 4.72
CA LEU A 13 41.23 -18.31 3.70
C LEU A 13 41.21 -17.73 2.27
N SER A 14 41.11 -16.41 2.10
CA SER A 14 41.07 -15.76 0.79
C SER A 14 42.42 -15.65 0.09
N SER A 15 43.52 -15.95 0.79
CA SER A 15 44.89 -15.92 0.25
C SER A 15 45.33 -17.25 -0.35
N THR A 16 44.50 -18.28 -0.39
CA THR A 16 44.80 -19.55 -1.02
C THR A 16 44.10 -19.67 -2.39
N PRO A 17 44.74 -20.29 -3.41
CA PRO A 17 44.13 -20.47 -4.75
C PRO A 17 42.78 -21.20 -4.74
N TRP A 18 42.44 -21.87 -3.67
CA TRP A 18 41.19 -22.58 -3.46
C TRP A 18 40.03 -21.65 -3.09
N ALA A 19 40.31 -20.56 -2.41
CA ALA A 19 39.25 -19.61 -1.99
C ALA A 19 38.74 -18.74 -3.13
N MET A 20 39.59 -18.44 -4.15
CA MET A 20 39.17 -17.61 -5.29
C MET A 20 38.14 -18.28 -6.19
N ASN A 21 38.21 -19.62 -6.35
CA ASN A 21 37.17 -20.36 -7.11
C ASN A 21 35.84 -20.53 -6.37
N PHE A 22 35.85 -20.35 -5.06
CA PHE A 22 34.62 -20.44 -4.22
C PHE A 22 33.78 -19.21 -4.32
N TRP A 23 34.35 -18.04 -4.63
CA TRP A 23 33.67 -16.76 -4.74
C TRP A 23 33.12 -16.45 -6.13
N ALA A 24 33.75 -16.97 -7.17
CA ALA A 24 33.43 -16.63 -8.55
C ALA A 24 32.17 -17.37 -9.11
N SER A 25 31.75 -18.47 -8.50
CA SER A 25 30.69 -19.32 -9.08
C SER A 25 29.30 -19.24 -8.41
N GLY A 26 29.19 -18.55 -7.27
CA GLY A 26 27.89 -18.44 -6.55
C GLY A 26 27.25 -19.78 -6.14
N ARG A 27 27.93 -20.91 -6.37
CA ARG A 27 27.43 -22.26 -6.07
C ARG A 27 28.34 -22.94 -5.06
N VAL A 28 27.80 -23.24 -3.89
CA VAL A 28 28.41 -24.22 -2.98
C VAL A 28 28.21 -25.59 -3.61
N ALA A 29 29.12 -26.00 -4.49
CA ALA A 29 29.20 -27.38 -4.92
C ALA A 29 29.84 -28.17 -3.81
N LEU A 30 29.07 -28.96 -3.06
CA LEU A 30 29.63 -30.04 -2.24
C LEU A 30 30.19 -31.10 -3.19
N CYS A 31 31.50 -31.06 -3.46
CA CYS A 31 32.17 -32.13 -4.13
C CYS A 31 32.34 -33.31 -3.13
N LEU A 32 31.37 -34.23 -3.13
CA LEU A 32 31.45 -35.48 -2.41
C LEU A 32 32.28 -36.47 -3.24
N SER A 33 33.62 -36.27 -3.27
CA SER A 33 34.52 -37.34 -3.69
C SER A 33 35.84 -37.17 -2.95
N GLY A 34 36.03 -37.99 -1.92
CA GLY A 34 37.31 -38.29 -1.30
C GLY A 34 37.58 -37.61 0.06
N ARG A 35 37.39 -38.40 1.08
CA ARG A 35 37.98 -38.36 2.44
C ARG A 35 38.59 -37.03 2.90
N THR A 36 37.74 -36.11 3.35
CA THR A 36 38.18 -35.03 4.24
C THR A 36 37.29 -35.09 5.50
N ASN A 37 37.95 -35.23 6.66
CA ASN A 37 37.32 -35.27 7.97
C ASN A 37 36.83 -33.87 8.30
N PHE A 38 35.49 -33.65 8.24
CA PHE A 38 34.82 -32.39 8.56
C PHE A 38 34.65 -32.13 10.07
N SER A 39 35.37 -32.84 10.93
CA SER A 39 35.24 -32.74 12.39
C SER A 39 35.68 -31.40 13.02
N ASN A 40 36.25 -30.46 12.24
CA ASN A 40 36.80 -29.21 12.76
C ASN A 40 36.06 -27.91 12.36
N PHE A 41 34.87 -28.01 11.73
CA PHE A 41 34.08 -26.82 11.50
C PHE A 41 33.18 -26.54 12.70
N PRO A 42 33.16 -25.30 13.24
CA PRO A 42 32.25 -24.94 14.33
C PRO A 42 30.80 -25.15 13.90
N ASN A 43 29.99 -25.80 14.74
CA ASN A 43 28.57 -26.03 14.52
C ASN A 43 27.80 -24.73 14.14
N ASN A 44 28.31 -23.57 14.54
CA ASN A 44 27.76 -22.26 14.20
C ASN A 44 27.85 -21.89 12.71
N PHE A 45 28.87 -22.41 11.97
CA PHE A 45 29.01 -22.12 10.53
C PHE A 45 27.96 -22.89 9.70
N PHE A 46 27.69 -24.14 10.07
CA PHE A 46 26.65 -24.95 9.42
C PHE A 46 25.26 -24.37 9.67
N ASN A 47 24.98 -23.95 10.89
CA ASN A 47 23.72 -23.29 11.25
C ASN A 47 23.56 -21.91 10.56
N PHE A 48 24.66 -21.17 10.35
CA PHE A 48 24.65 -19.91 9.61
C PHE A 48 24.34 -20.13 8.12
N CYS A 49 24.96 -21.14 7.50
CA CYS A 49 24.70 -21.50 6.09
C CYS A 49 23.27 -22.04 5.88
N ILE A 50 22.75 -22.82 6.82
CA ILE A 50 21.35 -23.30 6.77
C ILE A 50 20.38 -22.12 6.92
N LYS A 51 20.54 -21.27 7.93
CA LYS A 51 19.73 -20.04 8.09
C LYS A 51 19.81 -19.13 6.86
N LYS A 52 20.98 -18.94 6.28
CA LYS A 52 21.13 -18.12 5.07
C LYS A 52 20.43 -18.75 3.87
N LYS A 53 20.46 -20.07 3.70
CA LYS A 53 19.70 -20.79 2.67
C LYS A 53 18.20 -20.73 2.90
N GLU A 54 17.75 -20.86 4.14
CA GLU A 54 16.32 -20.75 4.49
C GLU A 54 15.81 -19.32 4.26
N ILE A 55 16.59 -18.31 4.67
CA ILE A 55 16.27 -16.89 4.42
C ILE A 55 16.21 -16.60 2.91
N THR A 56 17.17 -17.12 2.13
CA THR A 56 17.20 -16.95 0.67
C THR A 56 15.99 -17.65 0.03
N LYS A 57 15.66 -18.86 0.45
CA LYS A 57 14.50 -19.61 -0.04
C LYS A 57 13.17 -18.97 0.37
N MET A 58 13.11 -18.39 1.58
CA MET A 58 11.94 -17.60 2.01
C MET A 58 11.79 -16.31 1.18
N LYS A 59 12.89 -15.62 0.86
CA LYS A 59 12.88 -14.44 -0.02
C LYS A 59 12.50 -14.80 -1.46
N GLU A 60 13.00 -15.90 -2.00
CA GLU A 60 12.62 -16.38 -3.35
C GLU A 60 11.14 -16.78 -3.41
N ASN A 61 10.60 -17.41 -2.37
CA ASN A 61 9.17 -17.77 -2.28
C ASN A 61 8.27 -16.54 -2.09
N ASN A 62 8.80 -15.39 -1.67
CA ASN A 62 8.04 -14.17 -1.47
C ASN A 62 8.02 -13.25 -2.70
N LYS A 63 8.79 -13.56 -3.76
CA LYS A 63 8.76 -12.79 -4.98
C LYS A 63 7.45 -12.96 -5.74
N ILE A 64 7.04 -11.89 -6.43
CA ILE A 64 5.91 -11.93 -7.35
C ILE A 64 6.32 -12.79 -8.55
N ALA A 65 5.50 -13.80 -8.85
CA ALA A 65 5.75 -14.68 -9.99
C ALA A 65 5.43 -13.98 -11.31
N GLY A 66 6.32 -14.11 -12.29
CA GLY A 66 6.10 -13.61 -13.65
C GLY A 66 6.94 -12.38 -13.99
N SER A 67 6.75 -11.88 -15.20
CA SER A 67 7.44 -10.70 -15.71
C SER A 67 6.60 -9.47 -15.42
N VAL A 68 6.85 -8.80 -14.31
CA VAL A 68 6.21 -7.51 -13.96
C VAL A 68 6.70 -6.44 -14.92
N LYS A 69 5.78 -5.68 -15.54
CA LYS A 69 6.08 -4.54 -16.41
C LYS A 69 5.48 -3.23 -15.90
N ALA A 70 4.43 -3.31 -15.10
CA ALA A 70 3.77 -2.14 -14.54
C ALA A 70 3.41 -2.35 -13.07
N ILE A 71 3.49 -1.26 -12.31
CA ILE A 71 3.09 -1.20 -10.90
C ILE A 71 2.11 -0.05 -10.76
N ALA A 72 0.91 -0.37 -10.31
CA ALA A 72 -0.10 0.62 -9.97
C ALA A 72 -0.18 0.77 -8.44
N PHE A 73 -0.30 1.98 -7.99
CA PHE A 73 -0.42 2.33 -6.57
C PHE A 73 -1.77 2.97 -6.32
N ASP A 74 -2.44 2.49 -5.32
CA ASP A 74 -3.49 3.29 -4.70
C ASP A 74 -2.88 4.54 -4.05
N ALA A 75 -3.71 5.55 -3.78
CA ALA A 75 -3.23 6.83 -3.28
C ALA A 75 -3.52 7.03 -1.80
N ASP A 76 -4.81 7.13 -1.43
CA ASP A 76 -5.23 7.42 -0.07
C ASP A 76 -4.92 6.23 0.86
N ASP A 77 -4.26 6.49 1.98
CA ASP A 77 -3.79 5.49 2.96
C ASP A 77 -2.77 4.46 2.41
N THR A 78 -2.24 4.74 1.20
CA THR A 78 -1.16 3.97 0.56
C THR A 78 0.05 4.86 0.27
N LEU A 79 -0.13 6.00 -0.39
CA LEU A 79 0.93 6.98 -0.66
C LEU A 79 0.97 8.11 0.38
N TRP A 80 -0.18 8.50 0.91
CA TRP A 80 -0.36 9.50 1.97
C TRP A 80 -1.52 9.11 2.86
N ALA A 81 -1.54 9.59 4.11
CA ALA A 81 -2.62 9.35 5.06
C ALA A 81 -3.86 10.18 4.71
N LEU A 82 -5.04 9.58 4.84
CA LEU A 82 -6.32 10.23 4.64
C LEU A 82 -7.36 9.86 5.69
N GLN A 83 -7.55 8.58 6.00
CA GLN A 83 -8.66 8.10 6.84
C GLN A 83 -8.69 8.76 8.22
N ASN A 84 -7.54 8.96 8.86
CA ASN A 84 -7.48 9.64 10.16
C ASN A 84 -8.04 11.08 10.11
N TYR A 85 -7.87 11.79 9.00
CA TYR A 85 -8.42 13.14 8.88
C TYR A 85 -9.95 13.13 8.72
N PHE A 86 -10.51 12.09 8.10
CA PHE A 86 -11.97 11.90 8.08
C PHE A 86 -12.50 11.59 9.47
N GLU A 87 -11.80 10.75 10.24
CA GLU A 87 -12.16 10.45 11.64
C GLU A 87 -12.10 11.70 12.52
N ASP A 88 -11.05 12.53 12.39
CA ASP A 88 -10.93 13.81 13.12
C ASP A 88 -12.10 14.76 12.76
N VAL A 89 -12.47 14.85 11.48
CA VAL A 89 -13.60 15.66 11.02
C VAL A 89 -14.93 15.11 11.54
N GLU A 90 -15.12 13.79 11.56
CA GLU A 90 -16.33 13.16 12.11
C GLU A 90 -16.42 13.41 13.62
N ASP A 91 -15.32 13.35 14.35
CA ASP A 91 -15.28 13.64 15.77
C ASP A 91 -15.69 15.08 16.06
N GLU A 92 -15.10 16.07 15.35
CA GLU A 92 -15.49 17.48 15.49
C GLU A 92 -16.95 17.73 15.07
N TYR A 93 -17.42 17.04 14.04
CA TYR A 93 -18.81 17.10 13.58
C TYR A 93 -19.79 16.61 14.67
N CYS A 94 -19.49 15.48 15.31
CA CYS A 94 -20.32 14.96 16.40
C CYS A 94 -20.35 15.93 17.59
N ASP A 95 -19.20 16.54 17.93
CA ASP A 95 -19.13 17.57 18.97
C ASP A 95 -19.98 18.80 18.64
N LEU A 96 -19.99 19.24 17.37
CA LEU A 96 -20.83 20.35 16.91
C LEU A 96 -22.33 20.10 17.06
N LEU A 97 -22.74 18.84 16.99
CA LEU A 97 -24.15 18.41 17.04
C LEU A 97 -24.55 17.80 18.38
N SER A 98 -23.69 17.89 19.41
CA SER A 98 -23.89 17.23 20.71
C SER A 98 -25.19 17.63 21.44
N GLU A 99 -25.86 18.72 21.06
CA GLU A 99 -27.18 19.09 21.56
C GLU A 99 -28.31 18.24 20.97
N TYR A 100 -28.08 17.55 19.82
CA TYR A 100 -29.08 16.77 19.09
C TYR A 100 -28.97 15.26 19.33
N GLY A 101 -27.95 14.77 20.00
CA GLY A 101 -27.75 13.35 20.31
C GLY A 101 -26.38 13.05 20.88
N SER A 102 -26.17 11.80 21.26
CA SER A 102 -24.85 11.29 21.63
C SER A 102 -23.94 11.16 20.42
N LYS A 103 -22.63 11.11 20.64
CA LYS A 103 -21.62 10.91 19.57
C LYS A 103 -21.92 9.64 18.77
N GLU A 104 -22.24 8.55 19.46
CA GLU A 104 -22.52 7.25 18.85
C GLU A 104 -23.78 7.29 17.98
N GLU A 105 -24.86 7.99 18.40
CA GLU A 105 -26.09 8.12 17.63
C GLU A 105 -25.88 8.97 16.38
N ILE A 106 -25.16 10.08 16.50
CA ILE A 106 -24.86 11.00 15.39
C ILE A 106 -23.96 10.31 14.36
N SER A 107 -22.90 9.62 14.79
CA SER A 107 -21.98 8.87 13.94
C SER A 107 -22.70 7.72 13.21
N ALA A 108 -23.53 6.94 13.91
CA ALA A 108 -24.32 5.88 13.30
C ALA A 108 -25.29 6.43 12.23
N SER A 109 -25.98 7.55 12.53
CA SER A 109 -26.85 8.22 11.57
C SER A 109 -26.10 8.78 10.38
N LEU A 110 -24.87 9.31 10.59
CA LEU A 110 -24.00 9.76 9.51
C LEU A 110 -23.62 8.62 8.59
N PHE A 111 -23.19 7.48 9.14
CA PHE A 111 -22.84 6.29 8.37
C PHE A 111 -24.00 5.78 7.50
N GLU A 112 -25.26 5.80 8.04
CA GLU A 112 -26.46 5.47 7.26
C GLU A 112 -26.67 6.46 6.11
N THR A 113 -26.48 7.76 6.37
CA THR A 113 -26.65 8.83 5.38
C THR A 113 -25.60 8.71 4.27
N GLU A 114 -24.33 8.50 4.61
CA GLU A 114 -23.26 8.25 3.65
C GLU A 114 -23.55 7.01 2.80
N SER A 115 -23.98 5.91 3.44
CA SER A 115 -24.34 4.67 2.75
C SER A 115 -25.44 4.87 1.73
N GLY A 116 -26.47 5.66 2.09
CA GLY A 116 -27.57 6.01 1.18
C GLY A 116 -27.13 6.89 0.02
N ASN A 117 -26.18 7.79 0.26
CA ASN A 117 -25.70 8.75 -0.73
C ASN A 117 -24.65 8.16 -1.71
N MET A 118 -24.14 6.97 -1.44
CA MET A 118 -23.00 6.42 -2.17
C MET A 118 -23.32 6.14 -3.64
N GLU A 119 -24.55 5.75 -3.95
CA GLU A 119 -25.00 5.49 -5.33
C GLU A 119 -25.07 6.77 -6.17
N ASP A 120 -25.59 7.87 -5.59
CA ASP A 120 -25.81 9.12 -6.30
C ASP A 120 -24.58 10.06 -6.28
N LEU A 121 -23.87 10.13 -5.15
CA LEU A 121 -22.78 11.08 -4.94
C LEU A 121 -21.40 10.45 -5.13
N GLY A 122 -21.29 9.12 -5.06
CA GLY A 122 -20.01 8.42 -5.14
C GLY A 122 -19.14 8.62 -3.91
N TYR A 123 -17.82 8.55 -4.13
CA TYR A 123 -16.80 8.67 -3.09
C TYR A 123 -16.13 10.03 -3.12
N GLY A 124 -15.68 10.52 -1.96
CA GLY A 124 -14.82 11.69 -1.84
C GLY A 124 -15.34 12.78 -0.91
N VAL A 125 -14.51 13.78 -0.70
CA VAL A 125 -14.74 14.85 0.30
C VAL A 125 -16.04 15.62 0.07
N LYS A 126 -16.45 15.87 -1.19
CA LYS A 126 -17.67 16.61 -1.48
C LYS A 126 -18.91 15.78 -1.16
N ALA A 127 -18.92 14.48 -1.52
CA ALA A 127 -19.98 13.54 -1.15
C ALA A 127 -20.11 13.45 0.37
N PHE A 128 -18.99 13.29 1.08
CA PHE A 128 -18.95 13.31 2.55
C PHE A 128 -19.50 14.60 3.14
N THR A 129 -19.05 15.78 2.63
CA THR A 129 -19.55 17.08 3.10
C THR A 129 -21.06 17.25 2.91
N ILE A 130 -21.62 16.76 1.79
CA ILE A 130 -23.06 16.76 1.57
C ILE A 130 -23.76 15.87 2.59
N SER A 131 -23.22 14.68 2.85
CA SER A 131 -23.74 13.74 3.86
C SER A 131 -23.71 14.32 5.28
N LEU A 132 -22.63 15.06 5.65
CA LEU A 132 -22.57 15.79 6.92
C LEU A 132 -23.73 16.80 7.05
N VAL A 133 -23.98 17.58 6.01
CA VAL A 133 -25.06 18.58 6.00
C VAL A 133 -26.44 17.93 6.07
N GLU A 134 -26.67 16.91 5.26
CA GLU A 134 -27.93 16.16 5.23
C GLU A 134 -28.22 15.50 6.58
N ASN A 135 -27.22 14.83 7.15
CA ASN A 135 -27.33 14.20 8.46
C ASN A 135 -27.58 15.23 9.59
N ALA A 136 -26.94 16.41 9.53
CA ALA A 136 -27.18 17.47 10.50
C ALA A 136 -28.65 17.93 10.50
N VAL A 137 -29.25 18.07 9.31
CA VAL A 137 -30.66 18.37 9.17
C VAL A 137 -31.53 17.25 9.71
N LYS A 138 -31.17 15.99 9.42
CA LYS A 138 -31.91 14.79 9.87
C LYS A 138 -31.93 14.67 11.40
N VAL A 139 -30.74 14.69 12.05
CA VAL A 139 -30.61 14.48 13.51
C VAL A 139 -31.19 15.64 14.32
N SER A 140 -31.15 16.86 13.78
CA SER A 140 -31.75 18.04 14.41
C SER A 140 -33.25 18.19 14.11
N GLN A 141 -33.83 17.30 13.33
CA GLN A 141 -35.25 17.41 12.86
C GLN A 141 -35.56 18.77 12.16
N GLY A 142 -34.54 19.34 11.49
CA GLY A 142 -34.61 20.61 10.79
C GLY A 142 -34.35 21.85 11.66
N GLU A 143 -34.02 21.68 12.93
CA GLU A 143 -33.77 22.80 13.86
C GLU A 143 -32.31 23.31 13.80
N VAL A 144 -31.42 22.63 13.07
CA VAL A 144 -30.00 23.06 12.91
C VAL A 144 -29.93 24.47 12.32
N SER A 145 -29.15 25.36 12.95
CA SER A 145 -29.02 26.73 12.50
C SER A 145 -28.20 26.86 11.21
N ALA A 146 -28.53 27.83 10.35
CA ALA A 146 -27.74 28.14 9.15
C ALA A 146 -26.27 28.44 9.51
N LYS A 147 -25.98 29.02 10.67
CA LYS A 147 -24.63 29.26 11.17
C LYS A 147 -23.88 27.94 11.40
N LEU A 148 -24.54 26.94 11.99
CA LEU A 148 -23.95 25.64 12.27
C LEU A 148 -23.72 24.86 10.96
N ILE A 149 -24.67 24.90 10.01
CA ILE A 149 -24.47 24.36 8.65
C ILE A 149 -23.25 24.99 7.99
N GLY A 150 -23.08 26.31 8.09
CA GLY A 150 -21.88 26.99 7.55
C GLY A 150 -20.56 26.46 8.16
N ARG A 151 -20.53 26.16 9.47
CA ARG A 151 -19.38 25.54 10.13
C ARG A 151 -19.12 24.12 9.63
N ILE A 152 -20.15 23.31 9.48
CA ILE A 152 -20.05 21.94 8.96
C ILE A 152 -19.48 21.94 7.54
N VAL A 153 -19.93 22.85 6.68
CA VAL A 153 -19.37 23.00 5.32
C VAL A 153 -17.90 23.38 5.36
N GLU A 154 -17.50 24.32 6.22
CA GLU A 154 -16.07 24.68 6.34
C GLU A 154 -15.24 23.52 6.93
N LEU A 155 -15.79 22.75 7.86
CA LEU A 155 -15.16 21.56 8.41
C LEU A 155 -14.91 20.53 7.29
N GLY A 156 -15.89 20.19 6.46
CA GLY A 156 -15.69 19.30 5.32
C GLY A 156 -14.62 19.83 4.33
N LYS A 157 -14.57 21.15 4.09
CA LYS A 157 -13.56 21.75 3.21
C LYS A 157 -12.11 21.65 3.75
N THR A 158 -11.92 21.39 5.03
CA THR A 158 -10.55 21.16 5.56
C THR A 158 -9.90 19.98 4.90
N LEU A 159 -10.65 18.92 4.62
CA LEU A 159 -10.18 17.72 3.92
C LEU A 159 -9.70 18.02 2.49
N LEU A 160 -10.33 18.97 1.77
CA LEU A 160 -9.88 19.39 0.44
C LEU A 160 -8.54 20.14 0.45
N ARG A 161 -8.07 20.58 1.62
CA ARG A 161 -6.85 21.37 1.80
C ARG A 161 -5.68 20.57 2.38
N LEU A 162 -5.84 19.26 2.55
CA LEU A 162 -4.79 18.40 3.11
C LEU A 162 -3.51 18.48 2.30
N ASP A 163 -2.37 18.51 2.99
CA ASP A 163 -1.03 18.58 2.38
C ASP A 163 -0.70 17.31 1.57
N ALA A 164 -1.37 16.20 1.82
CA ALA A 164 -1.11 14.89 1.22
C ALA A 164 0.38 14.48 1.31
N ARG A 165 0.99 14.66 2.48
CA ARG A 165 2.41 14.34 2.71
C ARG A 165 2.63 12.85 2.51
N PRO A 166 3.65 12.46 1.72
CA PRO A 166 3.98 11.06 1.52
C PRO A 166 4.21 10.34 2.84
N LEU A 167 3.72 9.10 2.94
CA LEU A 167 4.03 8.20 4.04
C LEU A 167 5.52 7.82 4.02
N GLU A 168 6.02 7.33 5.16
CA GLU A 168 7.42 6.92 5.33
C GLU A 168 7.83 5.89 4.26
N GLY A 169 8.98 6.10 3.63
CA GLY A 169 9.56 5.22 2.62
C GLY A 169 8.93 5.33 1.21
N VAL A 170 7.82 6.07 1.04
CA VAL A 170 7.12 6.16 -0.25
C VAL A 170 7.96 6.87 -1.31
N GLU A 171 8.43 8.08 -1.02
CA GLU A 171 9.16 8.89 -2.00
C GLU A 171 10.46 8.22 -2.43
N GLU A 172 11.22 7.70 -1.46
CA GLU A 172 12.51 7.02 -1.70
C GLU A 172 12.30 5.74 -2.52
N THR A 173 11.24 4.97 -2.24
CA THR A 173 10.94 3.75 -2.96
C THR A 173 10.51 4.03 -4.39
N LEU A 174 9.64 5.02 -4.60
CA LEU A 174 9.24 5.45 -5.95
C LEU A 174 10.45 5.96 -6.75
N ALA A 175 11.34 6.74 -6.14
CA ALA A 175 12.56 7.20 -6.78
C ALA A 175 13.47 6.03 -7.21
N ARG A 176 13.63 5.01 -6.35
CA ARG A 176 14.38 3.79 -6.67
C ARG A 176 13.73 3.00 -7.80
N LEU A 177 12.41 2.82 -7.79
CA LEU A 177 11.67 2.15 -8.87
C LEU A 177 11.88 2.86 -10.20
N ARG A 178 11.80 4.19 -10.23
CA ARG A 178 12.07 5.00 -11.46
C ARG A 178 13.49 4.83 -11.98
N GLN A 179 14.48 4.71 -11.08
CA GLN A 179 15.88 4.51 -11.49
C GLN A 179 16.09 3.16 -12.19
N THR A 180 15.33 2.13 -11.85
CA THR A 180 15.44 0.82 -12.53
C THR A 180 15.05 0.88 -14.00
N ARG A 181 14.15 1.80 -14.40
CA ARG A 181 13.55 1.93 -15.73
C ARG A 181 12.92 0.63 -16.27
N HIS A 182 12.59 -0.30 -15.39
CA HIS A 182 12.00 -1.60 -15.76
C HIS A 182 10.48 -1.57 -15.76
N TYR A 183 9.88 -0.64 -14.98
CA TYR A 183 8.45 -0.62 -14.74
C TYR A 183 7.82 0.68 -15.22
N LYS A 184 6.62 0.59 -15.82
CA LYS A 184 5.70 1.72 -15.89
C LYS A 184 5.05 1.89 -14.52
N LEU A 185 5.01 3.10 -13.99
CA LEU A 185 4.42 3.39 -12.68
C LEU A 185 3.12 4.15 -12.88
N ALA A 186 2.06 3.75 -12.19
CA ALA A 186 0.77 4.43 -12.25
C ALA A 186 0.21 4.73 -10.86
N VAL A 187 -0.50 5.85 -10.73
CA VAL A 187 -1.49 6.04 -9.68
C VAL A 187 -2.81 5.48 -10.19
N PHE A 188 -3.45 4.64 -9.38
CA PHE A 188 -4.77 4.11 -9.66
C PHE A 188 -5.65 4.24 -8.41
N THR A 189 -6.42 5.30 -8.35
CA THR A 189 -7.18 5.68 -7.15
C THR A 189 -8.65 5.91 -7.49
N LYS A 190 -9.53 5.72 -6.50
CA LYS A 190 -10.93 6.10 -6.62
C LYS A 190 -11.19 7.39 -5.87
N GLY A 191 -12.15 8.15 -6.34
CA GLY A 191 -12.57 9.40 -5.73
C GLY A 191 -12.89 10.47 -6.75
N GLU A 192 -12.98 11.69 -6.26
CA GLU A 192 -13.29 12.84 -7.09
C GLU A 192 -12.03 13.32 -7.83
N LEU A 193 -12.16 13.55 -9.13
CA LEU A 193 -11.05 13.89 -10.02
C LEU A 193 -10.23 15.07 -9.50
N GLN A 194 -10.87 16.20 -9.24
CA GLN A 194 -10.18 17.42 -8.82
C GLN A 194 -9.46 17.28 -7.47
N ASP A 195 -10.06 16.55 -6.53
CA ASP A 195 -9.47 16.33 -5.20
C ASP A 195 -8.23 15.45 -5.31
N GLN A 196 -8.33 14.33 -6.03
CA GLN A 196 -7.21 13.40 -6.22
C GLN A 196 -6.05 14.05 -7.00
N GLU A 197 -6.35 14.82 -8.06
CA GLU A 197 -5.32 15.58 -8.80
C GLU A 197 -4.61 16.59 -7.89
N ASN A 198 -5.36 17.32 -7.07
CA ASN A 198 -4.80 18.30 -6.14
C ASN A 198 -3.94 17.66 -5.05
N LYS A 199 -4.36 16.53 -4.48
CA LYS A 199 -3.58 15.76 -3.50
C LYS A 199 -2.28 15.24 -4.13
N LEU A 200 -2.36 14.65 -5.32
CA LEU A 200 -1.18 14.16 -6.03
C LEU A 200 -0.19 15.29 -6.36
N TRP A 201 -0.71 16.46 -6.76
CA TRP A 201 0.14 17.64 -7.02
C TRP A 201 0.82 18.13 -5.74
N ARG A 202 0.06 18.29 -4.63
CA ARG A 202 0.59 18.75 -3.34
C ARG A 202 1.60 17.78 -2.74
N SER A 203 1.40 16.49 -2.91
CA SER A 203 2.36 15.46 -2.44
C SER A 203 3.71 15.54 -3.14
N GLY A 204 3.78 16.18 -4.33
CA GLY A 204 4.98 16.20 -5.16
C GLY A 204 5.33 14.86 -5.81
N LEU A 205 4.49 13.81 -5.65
CA LEU A 205 4.78 12.47 -6.16
C LEU A 205 4.46 12.31 -7.65
N GLN A 206 3.70 13.23 -8.27
CA GLN A 206 3.28 13.14 -9.68
C GLN A 206 4.46 12.86 -10.64
N ARG A 207 5.65 13.39 -10.35
CA ARG A 207 6.85 13.20 -11.16
C ARG A 207 7.32 11.76 -11.31
N PHE A 208 6.85 10.85 -10.46
CA PHE A 208 7.25 9.44 -10.49
C PHE A 208 6.35 8.58 -11.39
N PHE A 209 5.18 9.06 -11.80
CA PHE A 209 4.17 8.26 -12.47
C PHE A 209 4.11 8.54 -13.97
N ASP A 210 3.92 7.49 -14.76
CA ASP A 210 3.71 7.56 -16.20
C ASP A 210 2.22 7.73 -16.52
N VAL A 211 1.33 7.20 -15.66
CA VAL A 211 -0.13 7.25 -15.81
C VAL A 211 -0.76 7.63 -14.48
N VAL A 212 -1.79 8.48 -14.53
CA VAL A 212 -2.66 8.81 -13.40
C VAL A 212 -4.09 8.47 -13.81
N SER A 213 -4.66 7.45 -13.21
CA SER A 213 -6.01 6.97 -13.50
C SER A 213 -6.89 7.11 -12.25
N ILE A 214 -7.78 8.07 -12.27
CA ILE A 214 -8.74 8.35 -11.22
C ILE A 214 -10.09 7.83 -11.67
N VAL A 215 -10.72 6.97 -10.87
CA VAL A 215 -11.96 6.28 -11.22
C VAL A 215 -13.03 6.44 -10.16
N SER A 216 -14.29 6.31 -10.56
CA SER A 216 -15.42 6.30 -9.61
C SER A 216 -15.41 5.04 -8.73
N ASP A 217 -14.99 3.90 -9.31
CA ASP A 217 -14.80 2.66 -8.56
C ASP A 217 -13.74 1.77 -9.22
N LYS A 218 -13.02 0.98 -8.42
CA LYS A 218 -11.96 0.06 -8.85
C LYS A 218 -12.52 -1.31 -9.26
N THR A 219 -13.41 -1.31 -10.25
CA THR A 219 -13.98 -2.54 -10.80
C THR A 219 -12.96 -3.33 -11.63
N PRO A 220 -13.16 -4.64 -11.87
CA PRO A 220 -12.33 -5.41 -12.80
C PRO A 220 -12.22 -4.76 -14.20
N GLU A 221 -13.27 -4.09 -14.67
CA GLU A 221 -13.28 -3.31 -15.92
C GLU A 221 -12.34 -2.11 -15.87
N ALA A 222 -12.33 -1.38 -14.75
CA ALA A 222 -11.42 -0.27 -14.52
C ALA A 222 -9.96 -0.74 -14.54
N TYR A 223 -9.65 -1.88 -13.92
CA TYR A 223 -8.33 -2.51 -13.98
C TYR A 223 -7.92 -2.93 -15.39
N ARG A 224 -8.84 -3.51 -16.19
CA ARG A 224 -8.54 -3.84 -17.59
C ARG A 224 -8.31 -2.59 -18.45
N ARG A 225 -8.97 -1.47 -18.13
CA ARG A 225 -8.72 -0.17 -18.77
C ARG A 225 -7.32 0.33 -18.43
N LEU A 226 -6.95 0.30 -17.15
CA LEU A 226 -5.61 0.65 -16.71
C LEU A 226 -4.53 -0.19 -17.41
N CYS A 227 -4.73 -1.50 -17.55
CA CYS A 227 -3.80 -2.36 -18.29
C CYS A 227 -3.63 -1.91 -19.77
N ARG A 228 -4.72 -1.46 -20.41
CA ARG A 228 -4.64 -0.92 -21.79
C ARG A 228 -3.89 0.41 -21.84
N GLU A 229 -4.12 1.30 -20.90
CA GLU A 229 -3.41 2.59 -20.79
C GLU A 229 -1.91 2.39 -20.57
N LEU A 230 -1.57 1.40 -19.76
CA LEU A 230 -0.18 1.01 -19.48
C LEU A 230 0.43 0.12 -20.58
N GLU A 231 -0.36 -0.35 -21.55
CA GLU A 231 0.06 -1.29 -22.61
C GLU A 231 0.68 -2.58 -22.04
N VAL A 232 0.07 -3.14 -20.99
CA VAL A 232 0.48 -4.39 -20.36
C VAL A 232 -0.67 -5.38 -20.30
N LYS A 233 -0.33 -6.66 -20.15
CA LYS A 233 -1.31 -7.69 -19.84
C LYS A 233 -1.61 -7.70 -18.34
N PRO A 234 -2.80 -8.21 -17.92
CA PRO A 234 -3.12 -8.28 -16.48
C PRO A 234 -2.05 -8.99 -15.64
N GLU A 235 -1.49 -10.10 -16.13
CA GLU A 235 -0.46 -10.87 -15.44
C GLU A 235 0.90 -10.14 -15.29
N GLU A 236 1.07 -9.03 -16.02
CA GLU A 236 2.26 -8.17 -15.98
C GLU A 236 2.07 -6.95 -15.06
N LEU A 237 0.84 -6.78 -14.50
CA LEU A 237 0.49 -5.70 -13.58
C LEU A 237 0.62 -6.16 -12.12
N VAL A 238 1.14 -5.29 -11.28
CA VAL A 238 1.08 -5.39 -9.82
C VAL A 238 0.26 -4.21 -9.29
N MET A 239 -0.76 -4.47 -8.48
CA MET A 239 -1.48 -3.44 -7.73
C MET A 239 -0.98 -3.41 -6.30
N VAL A 240 -0.62 -2.24 -5.81
CA VAL A 240 -0.20 -1.98 -4.42
C VAL A 240 -1.25 -1.10 -3.77
N GLY A 241 -1.83 -1.54 -2.66
CA GLY A 241 -2.83 -0.73 -1.96
C GLY A 241 -3.20 -1.27 -0.58
N ASN A 242 -3.91 -0.45 0.18
CA ASN A 242 -4.35 -0.75 1.55
C ASN A 242 -5.73 -1.41 1.62
N SER A 243 -6.60 -1.19 0.62
CA SER A 243 -7.94 -1.74 0.62
C SER A 243 -7.99 -3.15 0.02
N PHE A 244 -8.31 -4.14 0.86
CA PHE A 244 -8.48 -5.50 0.36
C PHE A 244 -9.64 -5.61 -0.63
N LYS A 245 -10.72 -4.85 -0.40
CA LYS A 245 -11.91 -4.82 -1.25
C LYS A 245 -11.66 -4.15 -2.60
N SER A 246 -11.04 -2.98 -2.60
CA SER A 246 -10.88 -2.13 -3.78
C SER A 246 -9.59 -2.38 -4.55
N ASP A 247 -8.48 -2.73 -3.87
CA ASP A 247 -7.18 -2.89 -4.51
C ASP A 247 -6.86 -4.34 -4.79
N ILE A 248 -7.13 -5.24 -3.85
CA ILE A 248 -6.63 -6.60 -3.91
C ILE A 248 -7.58 -7.50 -4.70
N VAL A 249 -8.84 -7.58 -4.27
CA VAL A 249 -9.83 -8.49 -4.86
C VAL A 249 -10.02 -8.29 -6.36
N PRO A 250 -10.27 -7.06 -6.87
CA PRO A 250 -10.51 -6.86 -8.29
C PRO A 250 -9.24 -7.02 -9.15
N ALA A 251 -8.05 -6.70 -8.62
CA ALA A 251 -6.77 -6.96 -9.30
C ALA A 251 -6.55 -8.47 -9.50
N LEU A 252 -6.73 -9.27 -8.45
CA LEU A 252 -6.62 -10.72 -8.52
C LEU A 252 -7.66 -11.34 -9.48
N LYS A 253 -8.89 -10.81 -9.53
CA LYS A 253 -9.96 -11.27 -10.44
C LYS A 253 -9.60 -11.15 -11.91
N ILE A 254 -8.76 -10.20 -12.29
CA ILE A 254 -8.30 -10.06 -13.68
C ILE A 254 -7.00 -10.84 -13.97
N GLY A 255 -6.41 -11.51 -12.97
CA GLY A 255 -5.16 -12.24 -13.08
C GLY A 255 -3.90 -11.38 -12.81
N ALA A 256 -4.05 -10.14 -12.34
CA ALA A 256 -2.93 -9.34 -11.88
C ALA A 256 -2.37 -9.85 -10.54
N SER A 257 -1.17 -9.43 -10.21
CA SER A 257 -0.63 -9.61 -8.86
C SER A 257 -1.02 -8.44 -7.96
N ALA A 258 -1.12 -8.69 -6.67
CA ALA A 258 -1.49 -7.68 -5.70
C ALA A 258 -0.54 -7.67 -4.49
N VAL A 259 -0.29 -6.48 -3.97
CA VAL A 259 0.49 -6.24 -2.75
C VAL A 259 -0.39 -5.47 -1.78
N HIS A 260 -0.74 -6.12 -0.69
CA HIS A 260 -1.51 -5.52 0.38
C HIS A 260 -0.55 -4.89 1.39
N ILE A 261 -0.68 -3.58 1.58
CA ILE A 261 -0.01 -2.82 2.63
C ILE A 261 -1.07 -2.22 3.54
N PRO A 262 -1.46 -2.92 4.63
CA PRO A 262 -2.56 -2.46 5.47
C PRO A 262 -2.22 -1.15 6.15
N PHE A 263 -3.16 -0.20 6.12
CA PHE A 263 -3.09 1.00 6.93
C PHE A 263 -3.67 0.71 8.32
N HIS A 264 -3.29 1.49 9.34
CA HIS A 264 -3.69 1.23 10.73
C HIS A 264 -5.20 1.36 10.98
N THR A 265 -5.89 2.11 10.13
CA THR A 265 -7.34 2.23 10.14
C THR A 265 -7.91 1.89 8.77
N THR A 266 -9.12 1.36 8.75
CA THR A 266 -9.79 0.97 7.49
C THR A 266 -11.22 1.49 7.53
N TRP A 267 -11.58 2.29 6.55
CA TRP A 267 -12.94 2.80 6.39
C TRP A 267 -13.96 1.66 6.42
N ALA A 268 -15.08 1.86 7.15
CA ALA A 268 -16.07 0.79 7.38
C ALA A 268 -16.61 0.19 6.08
N HIS A 269 -16.78 1.00 5.03
CA HIS A 269 -17.23 0.56 3.71
C HIS A 269 -16.20 -0.26 2.91
N GLU A 270 -14.91 -0.21 3.29
CA GLU A 270 -13.83 -0.98 2.67
C GLU A 270 -13.53 -2.29 3.40
N LYS A 271 -14.18 -2.53 4.56
CA LYS A 271 -13.99 -3.78 5.31
C LYS A 271 -14.54 -4.97 4.51
N THR A 272 -13.73 -6.01 4.39
CA THR A 272 -14.08 -7.27 3.74
C THR A 272 -13.27 -8.42 4.34
N GLU A 273 -13.71 -9.65 4.09
CA GLU A 273 -12.95 -10.84 4.49
C GLU A 273 -11.67 -10.96 3.66
N GLU A 274 -10.56 -11.17 4.36
CA GLU A 274 -9.25 -11.33 3.74
C GLU A 274 -8.93 -12.80 3.54
N PHE A 275 -8.27 -13.13 2.43
CA PHE A 275 -7.89 -14.50 2.08
C PHE A 275 -6.44 -14.58 1.57
N ALA A 276 -5.89 -15.77 1.53
CA ALA A 276 -4.59 -16.03 0.92
C ALA A 276 -4.73 -16.34 -0.57
N HIS A 277 -3.81 -15.85 -1.40
CA HIS A 277 -3.77 -16.13 -2.83
C HIS A 277 -2.32 -16.20 -3.33
N GLU A 278 -2.04 -17.05 -4.31
CA GLU A 278 -0.68 -17.24 -4.85
C GLU A 278 -0.04 -15.96 -5.42
N ARG A 279 -0.87 -15.07 -5.99
CA ARG A 279 -0.48 -13.77 -6.56
C ARG A 279 -0.60 -12.61 -5.57
N LEU A 280 -0.91 -12.86 -4.31
CA LEU A 280 -0.99 -11.86 -3.25
C LEU A 280 0.28 -11.88 -2.41
N ARG A 281 0.84 -10.70 -2.16
CA ARG A 281 1.87 -10.48 -1.14
C ARG A 281 1.37 -9.48 -0.12
N ARG A 282 1.86 -9.61 1.11
CA ARG A 282 1.61 -8.64 2.18
C ARG A 282 2.93 -8.06 2.64
N ILE A 283 2.93 -6.75 2.82
CA ILE A 283 4.07 -6.01 3.34
C ILE A 283 3.59 -5.11 4.48
N SER A 284 4.52 -4.73 5.35
CA SER A 284 4.24 -3.83 6.47
C SER A 284 4.82 -2.44 6.25
N ARG A 285 5.82 -2.33 5.36
CA ARG A 285 6.50 -1.08 5.05
C ARG A 285 6.65 -0.94 3.53
N PHE A 286 6.50 0.27 3.05
CA PHE A 286 6.44 0.55 1.62
C PHE A 286 7.74 0.14 0.87
N GLU A 287 8.90 0.27 1.49
CA GLU A 287 10.18 -0.11 0.90
C GLU A 287 10.34 -1.62 0.66
N GLU A 288 9.55 -2.47 1.32
CA GLU A 288 9.56 -3.93 1.10
C GLU A 288 9.09 -4.32 -0.31
N ILE A 289 8.44 -3.39 -1.05
CA ILE A 289 8.10 -3.58 -2.47
C ILE A 289 9.33 -3.98 -3.28
N MET A 290 10.49 -3.39 -2.98
CA MET A 290 11.75 -3.68 -3.68
C MET A 290 12.27 -5.12 -3.46
N ASP A 291 11.86 -5.77 -2.38
CA ASP A 291 12.28 -7.13 -2.06
C ASP A 291 11.40 -8.21 -2.74
N ILE A 292 10.18 -7.84 -3.16
CA ILE A 292 9.18 -8.76 -3.72
C ILE A 292 9.03 -8.67 -5.25
N LEU A 293 9.60 -7.66 -5.89
CA LEU A 293 9.65 -7.47 -7.35
C LEU A 293 10.80 -8.27 -8.04
#